data_ea7cb2dd66bcfc448361f4bc878c8f70
#
_entry.id   ea7cb2dd66bcfc448361f4bc878c8f70
#
_cell.length_a   1.000
_cell.length_b   1.000
_cell.length_c   1.000
_cell.angle_alpha   90.00
_cell.angle_beta   90.00
_cell.angle_gamma   90.00
#
_symmetry.space_group_name_H-M   'P 1'
#
loop_
_entity.id
_entity.type
_entity.pdbx_description
1 polymer ?
#
loop_
_entity_poly.entity_id
_entity_poly.type
_entity_poly.pdbx_seq_one_letter_code
_entity_poly.pdbx_strand_id
1 'polypeptide(L)'
;MLMRVALVFITKNEEVGLRSLLPLMDLALFDQVYAVDGNSVDGTYQIFADYGIPVVRQSVPGLGGATLEARHFCQADAMIFFHPDGNENYQDIPKFIEYLNLGYDFVIASRMIKGAYNEDDDKLLKFRKWANLAFALIANTLFGSRKCRVTDVVQGFRAISCQAFDRLCLDRTDCTIDYQMVIRALKARLKIAEFPTIEGHRIAGATNFASIPTGIAELKMLFREIWLEKTFLKKSRDRKHSQFFDDMKVR
;
A
#
# COMPACT_ATOMS: atom_id res chain seq x y z
N MET A 1 -7.66 15.32 18.76
CA MET A 1 -6.35 14.72 19.01
C MET A 1 -5.73 14.43 17.66
N LEU A 2 -4.49 14.80 17.40
CA LEU A 2 -3.82 14.45 16.14
C LEU A 2 -3.62 12.93 16.09
N MET A 3 -3.74 12.36 14.90
CA MET A 3 -3.56 10.92 14.68
C MET A 3 -2.07 10.59 14.75
N ARG A 4 -1.68 9.59 15.53
CA ARG A 4 -0.31 9.07 15.53
C ARG A 4 -0.09 8.27 14.26
N VAL A 5 0.99 8.55 13.55
CA VAL A 5 1.24 7.99 12.23
C VAL A 5 2.57 7.25 12.19
N ALA A 6 2.54 6.05 11.63
CA ALA A 6 3.73 5.26 11.34
C ALA A 6 4.12 5.40 9.87
N LEU A 7 5.42 5.62 9.60
CA LEU A 7 6.02 5.41 8.29
C LEU A 7 6.55 3.98 8.21
N VAL A 8 6.09 3.24 7.21
CA VAL A 8 6.46 1.84 7.00
C VAL A 8 7.19 1.70 5.68
N PHE A 9 8.46 1.39 5.75
CA PHE A 9 9.24 1.03 4.57
C PHE A 9 8.97 -0.43 4.19
N ILE A 10 8.52 -0.68 2.96
CA ILE A 10 8.40 -2.02 2.40
C ILE A 10 9.57 -2.22 1.45
N THR A 11 10.48 -3.12 1.80
CA THR A 11 11.77 -3.23 1.09
C THR A 11 12.12 -4.66 0.69
N LYS A 12 12.86 -4.76 -0.41
CA LYS A 12 13.58 -5.96 -0.83
C LYS A 12 14.71 -5.60 -1.78
N ASN A 13 15.95 -5.61 -1.29
CA ASN A 13 17.15 -5.21 -2.02
C ASN A 13 17.07 -3.75 -2.52
N GLU A 14 16.84 -2.82 -1.61
CA GLU A 14 16.64 -1.39 -1.89
C GLU A 14 17.79 -0.51 -1.36
N GLU A 15 19.01 -1.08 -1.27
CA GLU A 15 20.20 -0.38 -0.76
C GLU A 15 20.42 0.97 -1.46
N VAL A 16 20.36 1.01 -2.80
CA VAL A 16 20.66 2.21 -3.58
C VAL A 16 19.58 3.28 -3.39
N GLY A 17 18.32 2.87 -3.38
CA GLY A 17 17.20 3.77 -3.14
C GLY A 17 17.21 4.36 -1.74
N LEU A 18 17.47 3.55 -0.72
CA LEU A 18 17.59 4.01 0.66
C LEU A 18 18.74 5.00 0.86
N ARG A 19 19.92 4.72 0.30
CA ARG A 19 21.06 5.65 0.36
C ARG A 19 20.74 7.02 -0.24
N SER A 20 19.91 7.03 -1.28
CA SER A 20 19.55 8.26 -2.00
C SER A 20 18.43 9.03 -1.31
N LEU A 21 17.41 8.34 -0.77
CA LEU A 21 16.16 8.96 -0.31
C LEU A 21 16.14 9.22 1.20
N LEU A 22 16.66 8.29 2.01
CA LEU A 22 16.56 8.36 3.46
C LEU A 22 17.20 9.63 4.05
N PRO A 23 18.37 10.13 3.56
CA PRO A 23 18.93 11.39 4.03
C PRO A 23 18.08 12.64 3.76
N LEU A 24 17.11 12.54 2.83
CA LEU A 24 16.25 13.65 2.43
C LEU A 24 14.92 13.67 3.17
N MET A 25 14.63 12.63 3.95
CA MET A 25 13.35 12.44 4.62
C MET A 25 13.41 12.99 6.05
N ASP A 26 12.39 13.73 6.45
CA ASP A 26 12.21 14.15 7.84
C ASP A 26 11.46 13.06 8.62
N LEU A 27 12.22 12.19 9.29
CA LEU A 27 11.66 11.09 10.07
C LEU A 27 11.02 11.54 11.39
N ALA A 28 11.28 12.78 11.84
CA ALA A 28 10.69 13.33 13.07
C ALA A 28 9.18 13.65 12.92
N LEU A 29 8.65 13.62 11.69
CA LEU A 29 7.22 13.78 11.41
C LEU A 29 6.38 12.60 11.88
N PHE A 30 6.99 11.47 12.24
CA PHE A 30 6.29 10.22 12.53
C PHE A 30 6.43 9.80 13.98
N ASP A 31 5.36 9.26 14.55
CA ASP A 31 5.37 8.68 15.90
C ASP A 31 6.07 7.31 15.92
N GLN A 32 6.13 6.64 14.77
CA GLN A 32 6.83 5.38 14.59
C GLN A 32 7.41 5.30 13.17
N VAL A 33 8.66 4.80 13.06
CA VAL A 33 9.29 4.48 11.77
C VAL A 33 9.86 3.08 11.86
N TYR A 34 9.54 2.22 10.90
CA TYR A 34 10.10 0.86 10.81
C TYR A 34 10.05 0.34 9.38
N ALA A 35 10.80 -0.71 9.12
CA ALA A 35 10.82 -1.39 7.83
C ALA A 35 10.28 -2.82 7.97
N VAL A 36 9.59 -3.31 6.94
CA VAL A 36 9.32 -4.73 6.70
C VAL A 36 10.11 -5.14 5.48
N ASP A 37 11.06 -6.02 5.70
CA ASP A 37 12.06 -6.41 4.70
C ASP A 37 11.85 -7.83 4.18
N GLY A 38 11.76 -7.96 2.87
CA GLY A 38 11.54 -9.20 2.13
C GLY A 38 12.78 -10.11 2.03
N ASN A 39 13.59 -10.15 3.09
CA ASN A 39 14.82 -10.90 3.18
C ASN A 39 15.87 -10.43 2.18
N SER A 40 16.21 -9.14 2.23
CA SER A 40 17.28 -8.52 1.43
C SER A 40 18.62 -9.19 1.68
N VAL A 41 19.43 -9.24 0.62
CA VAL A 41 20.77 -9.82 0.62
C VAL A 41 21.86 -8.79 0.33
N ASP A 42 21.47 -7.52 0.13
CA ASP A 42 22.34 -6.37 -0.07
C ASP A 42 22.52 -5.55 1.23
N GLY A 43 22.98 -4.31 1.12
CA GLY A 43 23.20 -3.41 2.26
C GLY A 43 21.93 -2.81 2.88
N THR A 44 20.72 -3.20 2.47
CA THR A 44 19.43 -2.66 2.97
C THR A 44 19.35 -2.67 4.50
N TYR A 45 19.68 -3.80 5.15
CA TYR A 45 19.66 -3.91 6.62
C TYR A 45 20.62 -2.98 7.31
N GLN A 46 21.86 -2.86 6.77
CA GLN A 46 22.89 -2.03 7.37
C GLN A 46 22.46 -0.56 7.37
N ILE A 47 21.84 -0.10 6.28
CA ILE A 47 21.38 1.30 6.19
C ILE A 47 20.32 1.57 7.26
N PHE A 48 19.32 0.73 7.42
CA PHE A 48 18.33 0.90 8.46
C PHE A 48 18.94 0.90 9.87
N ALA A 49 19.92 0.03 10.12
CA ALA A 49 20.63 -0.02 11.39
C ALA A 49 21.40 1.29 11.65
N ASP A 50 22.06 1.85 10.64
CA ASP A 50 22.82 3.11 10.73
C ASP A 50 21.90 4.31 11.08
N TYR A 51 20.62 4.25 10.66
CA TYR A 51 19.59 5.25 11.00
C TYR A 51 18.77 4.91 12.25
N GLY A 52 19.08 3.80 12.93
CA GLY A 52 18.33 3.36 14.10
C GLY A 52 16.87 2.96 13.81
N ILE A 53 16.56 2.60 12.57
CA ILE A 53 15.22 2.19 12.13
C ILE A 53 15.06 0.67 12.37
N PRO A 54 14.08 0.24 13.18
CA PRO A 54 13.78 -1.17 13.38
C PRO A 54 13.39 -1.87 12.09
N VAL A 55 13.91 -3.08 11.87
CA VAL A 55 13.59 -3.90 10.70
C VAL A 55 12.92 -5.20 11.12
N VAL A 56 11.74 -5.44 10.59
CA VAL A 56 11.00 -6.69 10.70
C VAL A 56 11.35 -7.56 9.50
N ARG A 57 11.92 -8.73 9.74
CA ARG A 57 12.12 -9.72 8.68
C ARG A 57 10.80 -10.34 8.29
N GLN A 58 10.47 -10.25 7.01
CA GLN A 58 9.24 -10.81 6.47
C GLN A 58 9.23 -12.34 6.61
N SER A 59 8.17 -12.86 7.24
CA SER A 59 7.96 -14.31 7.39
C SER A 59 7.04 -14.87 6.31
N VAL A 60 6.06 -14.09 5.87
CA VAL A 60 5.12 -14.46 4.80
C VAL A 60 5.55 -13.80 3.50
N PRO A 61 6.01 -14.56 2.48
CA PRO A 61 6.52 -13.97 1.25
C PRO A 61 5.49 -13.14 0.47
N GLY A 62 5.98 -12.16 -0.31
CA GLY A 62 5.20 -11.32 -1.21
C GLY A 62 4.80 -9.97 -0.62
N LEU A 63 4.41 -9.03 -1.49
CA LEU A 63 4.04 -7.67 -1.10
C LEU A 63 2.91 -7.63 -0.06
N GLY A 64 1.88 -8.45 -0.27
CA GLY A 64 0.78 -8.57 0.67
C GLY A 64 1.20 -9.13 2.02
N GLY A 65 2.15 -10.10 2.04
CA GLY A 65 2.74 -10.60 3.28
C GLY A 65 3.38 -9.47 4.08
N ALA A 66 4.23 -8.65 3.44
CA ALA A 66 4.86 -7.49 4.07
C ALA A 66 3.82 -6.48 4.60
N THR A 67 2.80 -6.18 3.79
CA THR A 67 1.72 -5.26 4.17
C THR A 67 0.93 -5.75 5.40
N LEU A 68 0.65 -7.04 5.48
CA LEU A 68 -0.04 -7.65 6.62
C LEU A 68 0.84 -7.66 7.87
N GLU A 69 2.12 -8.00 7.74
CA GLU A 69 3.07 -7.98 8.84
C GLU A 69 3.31 -6.56 9.36
N ALA A 70 3.34 -5.56 8.47
CA ALA A 70 3.43 -4.17 8.86
C ALA A 70 2.36 -3.79 9.87
N ARG A 71 1.09 -4.19 9.64
CA ARG A 71 0.01 -3.92 10.57
C ARG A 71 0.23 -4.54 11.95
N HIS A 72 0.84 -5.71 12.01
CA HIS A 72 1.11 -6.40 13.28
C HIS A 72 2.09 -5.63 14.18
N PHE A 73 3.09 -4.98 13.57
CA PHE A 73 4.11 -4.22 14.30
C PHE A 73 3.73 -2.75 14.54
N CYS A 74 2.68 -2.26 13.89
CA CYS A 74 2.23 -0.88 14.02
C CYS A 74 1.64 -0.61 15.42
N GLN A 75 2.21 0.36 16.13
CA GLN A 75 1.74 0.87 17.41
C GLN A 75 1.07 2.25 17.28
N ALA A 76 1.08 2.82 16.09
CA ALA A 76 0.41 4.08 15.75
C ALA A 76 -1.06 3.86 15.38
N ASP A 77 -1.77 4.95 15.11
CA ASP A 77 -3.18 4.91 14.74
C ASP A 77 -3.39 4.73 13.23
N ALA A 78 -2.37 5.05 12.42
CA ALA A 78 -2.37 4.90 10.97
C ALA A 78 -0.97 4.51 10.46
N MET A 79 -0.94 3.94 9.24
CA MET A 79 0.28 3.56 8.53
C MET A 79 0.35 4.27 7.18
N ILE A 80 1.53 4.75 6.81
CA ILE A 80 1.88 5.16 5.46
C ILE A 80 2.86 4.14 4.93
N PHE A 81 2.52 3.47 3.81
CA PHE A 81 3.43 2.54 3.13
C PHE A 81 4.27 3.29 2.13
N PHE A 82 5.57 3.07 2.15
CA PHE A 82 6.54 3.71 1.28
C PHE A 82 7.56 2.71 0.74
N HIS A 83 7.76 2.73 -0.58
CA HIS A 83 8.74 1.90 -1.28
C HIS A 83 9.91 2.79 -1.72
N PRO A 84 11.11 2.60 -1.15
CA PRO A 84 12.23 3.52 -1.40
C PRO A 84 12.99 3.21 -2.71
N ASP A 85 12.27 2.87 -3.78
CA ASP A 85 12.82 2.54 -5.09
C ASP A 85 12.94 3.74 -6.04
N GLY A 86 12.44 4.91 -5.62
CA GLY A 86 12.45 6.16 -6.37
C GLY A 86 11.19 6.45 -7.18
N ASN A 87 10.27 5.49 -7.32
CA ASN A 87 9.01 5.74 -8.01
C ASN A 87 8.08 6.63 -7.19
N GLU A 88 8.09 6.50 -5.88
CA GLU A 88 7.25 7.25 -4.97
C GLU A 88 7.91 8.56 -4.54
N ASN A 89 7.20 9.67 -4.67
CA ASN A 89 7.71 10.98 -4.28
C ASN A 89 7.64 11.15 -2.76
N TYR A 90 8.77 11.03 -2.06
CA TYR A 90 8.84 11.18 -0.61
C TYR A 90 8.33 12.54 -0.11
N GLN A 91 8.37 13.59 -0.94
CA GLN A 91 7.85 14.93 -0.60
C GLN A 91 6.31 14.95 -0.46
N ASP A 92 5.63 13.93 -0.94
CA ASP A 92 4.19 13.78 -0.81
C ASP A 92 3.76 13.16 0.54
N ILE A 93 4.70 12.61 1.31
CA ILE A 93 4.41 11.93 2.58
C ILE A 93 3.64 12.83 3.57
N PRO A 94 3.98 14.10 3.78
CA PRO A 94 3.22 14.98 4.68
C PRO A 94 1.75 15.13 4.31
N LYS A 95 1.38 15.04 3.02
CA LYS A 95 -0.02 15.12 2.57
C LYS A 95 -0.86 13.99 3.14
N PHE A 96 -0.30 12.79 3.28
CA PHE A 96 -1.03 11.69 3.93
C PHE A 96 -1.42 12.03 5.36
N ILE A 97 -0.50 12.63 6.13
CA ILE A 97 -0.74 13.04 7.52
C ILE A 97 -1.88 14.07 7.57
N GLU A 98 -1.89 15.04 6.64
CA GLU A 98 -2.96 16.05 6.55
C GLU A 98 -4.33 15.38 6.31
N TYR A 99 -4.43 14.50 5.30
CA TYR A 99 -5.69 13.83 4.99
C TYR A 99 -6.17 12.89 6.11
N LEU A 100 -5.25 12.17 6.77
CA LEU A 100 -5.58 11.34 7.93
C LEU A 100 -6.14 12.20 9.09
N ASN A 101 -5.54 13.36 9.35
CA ASN A 101 -6.03 14.30 10.37
C ASN A 101 -7.37 14.96 9.99
N LEU A 102 -7.71 15.05 8.70
CA LEU A 102 -9.04 15.44 8.22
C LEU A 102 -10.10 14.33 8.39
N GLY A 103 -9.69 13.15 8.91
CA GLY A 103 -10.57 12.04 9.22
C GLY A 103 -10.87 11.13 8.02
N TYR A 104 -10.00 11.09 7.02
CA TYR A 104 -10.05 10.05 6.01
C TYR A 104 -9.47 8.75 6.54
N ASP A 105 -10.13 7.63 6.22
CA ASP A 105 -9.73 6.30 6.65
C ASP A 105 -8.61 5.72 5.76
N PHE A 106 -8.64 6.09 4.46
CA PHE A 106 -7.76 5.56 3.44
C PHE A 106 -7.38 6.67 2.45
N VAL A 107 -6.09 6.84 2.18
CA VAL A 107 -5.55 7.91 1.34
C VAL A 107 -4.58 7.30 0.31
N ILE A 108 -4.71 7.69 -0.94
CA ILE A 108 -3.91 7.18 -2.06
C ILE A 108 -3.23 8.34 -2.78
N ALA A 109 -1.93 8.25 -3.00
CA ALA A 109 -1.20 9.13 -3.90
C ALA A 109 -1.45 8.66 -5.33
N SER A 110 -2.45 9.26 -5.99
CA SER A 110 -2.93 8.81 -7.29
C SER A 110 -2.09 9.36 -8.43
N ARG A 111 -1.74 8.49 -9.37
CA ARG A 111 -1.07 8.83 -10.64
C ARG A 111 -2.08 9.07 -11.78
N MET A 112 -3.38 8.99 -11.49
CA MET A 112 -4.45 8.93 -12.49
C MET A 112 -5.35 10.17 -12.51
N ILE A 113 -5.22 11.06 -11.52
CA ILE A 113 -6.04 12.29 -11.43
C ILE A 113 -5.34 13.49 -12.05
N LYS A 114 -6.06 14.58 -12.25
CA LYS A 114 -5.51 15.83 -12.81
C LYS A 114 -4.36 16.37 -11.95
N GLY A 115 -3.24 16.67 -12.58
CA GLY A 115 -2.02 17.13 -11.91
C GLY A 115 -1.07 16.02 -11.50
N ALA A 116 -1.44 14.76 -11.71
CA ALA A 116 -0.57 13.62 -11.51
C ALA A 116 0.23 13.30 -12.78
N TYR A 117 1.32 12.54 -12.60
CA TYR A 117 2.12 12.00 -13.68
C TYR A 117 2.38 10.51 -13.45
N ASN A 118 2.23 9.71 -14.51
CA ASN A 118 2.49 8.28 -14.49
C ASN A 118 3.64 7.95 -15.46
N GLU A 119 4.52 7.04 -15.08
CA GLU A 119 5.64 6.57 -15.91
C GLU A 119 5.23 6.15 -17.34
N ASP A 120 4.01 5.65 -17.53
CA ASP A 120 3.48 5.31 -18.85
C ASP A 120 3.10 6.54 -19.70
N ASP A 121 3.07 7.76 -19.12
CA ASP A 121 2.65 8.95 -19.88
C ASP A 121 3.63 9.32 -21.00
N ASP A 122 4.89 8.91 -20.88
CA ASP A 122 5.93 9.08 -21.90
C ASP A 122 5.95 7.94 -22.94
N LYS A 123 5.19 6.86 -22.70
CA LYS A 123 5.17 5.69 -23.59
C LYS A 123 4.10 5.84 -24.67
N LEU A 124 4.40 5.39 -25.90
CA LEU A 124 3.42 5.37 -27.00
C LEU A 124 2.22 4.47 -26.68
N LEU A 125 2.45 3.35 -26.03
CA LEU A 125 1.42 2.40 -25.61
C LEU A 125 1.38 2.33 -24.09
N LYS A 126 0.32 2.88 -23.50
CA LYS A 126 0.13 3.04 -22.04
C LYS A 126 -0.62 1.85 -21.42
N PHE A 127 -0.20 0.63 -21.71
CA PHE A 127 -0.93 -0.58 -21.33
C PHE A 127 -1.19 -0.70 -19.84
N ARG A 128 -0.19 -0.41 -18.99
CA ARG A 128 -0.35 -0.49 -17.53
C ARG A 128 -1.33 0.55 -17.01
N LYS A 129 -1.25 1.78 -17.55
CA LYS A 129 -2.17 2.86 -17.21
C LYS A 129 -3.60 2.53 -17.63
N TRP A 130 -3.81 2.03 -18.85
CA TRP A 130 -5.15 1.64 -19.33
C TRP A 130 -5.72 0.47 -18.54
N ALA A 131 -4.90 -0.54 -18.19
CA ALA A 131 -5.32 -1.65 -17.34
C ALA A 131 -5.76 -1.16 -15.96
N ASN A 132 -4.99 -0.26 -15.32
CA ASN A 132 -5.35 0.31 -14.03
C ASN A 132 -6.68 1.09 -14.10
N LEU A 133 -6.88 1.92 -15.14
CA LEU A 133 -8.14 2.64 -15.34
C LEU A 133 -9.33 1.69 -15.57
N ALA A 134 -9.13 0.59 -16.31
CA ALA A 134 -10.16 -0.44 -16.49
C ALA A 134 -10.50 -1.13 -15.17
N PHE A 135 -9.51 -1.52 -14.37
CA PHE A 135 -9.73 -2.07 -13.04
C PHE A 135 -10.44 -1.08 -12.11
N ALA A 136 -10.06 0.20 -12.16
CA ALA A 136 -10.72 1.26 -11.41
C ALA A 136 -12.20 1.42 -11.82
N LEU A 137 -12.48 1.42 -13.14
CA LEU A 137 -13.85 1.50 -13.65
C LEU A 137 -14.69 0.33 -13.15
N ILE A 138 -14.17 -0.90 -13.24
CA ILE A 138 -14.88 -2.11 -12.78
C ILE A 138 -15.13 -2.04 -11.27
N ALA A 139 -14.11 -1.74 -10.45
CA ALA A 139 -14.24 -1.64 -9.01
C ALA A 139 -15.27 -0.57 -8.59
N ASN A 140 -15.22 0.61 -9.22
CA ASN A 140 -16.16 1.70 -8.94
C ASN A 140 -17.59 1.36 -9.35
N THR A 141 -17.78 0.64 -10.47
CA THR A 141 -19.11 0.24 -10.97
C THR A 141 -19.73 -0.81 -10.06
N LEU A 142 -18.95 -1.80 -9.64
CA LEU A 142 -19.46 -2.91 -8.83
C LEU A 142 -19.58 -2.56 -7.34
N PHE A 143 -18.63 -1.80 -6.80
CA PHE A 143 -18.51 -1.60 -5.35
C PHE A 143 -18.53 -0.13 -4.93
N GLY A 144 -18.29 0.79 -5.84
CA GLY A 144 -18.27 2.22 -5.58
C GLY A 144 -19.64 2.85 -5.29
N SER A 145 -19.65 4.14 -5.06
CA SER A 145 -20.85 4.96 -4.96
C SER A 145 -20.57 6.35 -5.54
N ARG A 146 -21.62 7.19 -5.70
CA ARG A 146 -21.42 8.58 -6.17
C ARG A 146 -20.44 9.39 -5.30
N LYS A 147 -20.32 9.05 -4.01
CA LYS A 147 -19.48 9.75 -3.02
C LYS A 147 -18.15 9.03 -2.71
N CYS A 148 -17.94 7.83 -3.24
CA CYS A 148 -16.77 7.02 -2.94
C CYS A 148 -16.32 6.32 -4.23
N ARG A 149 -15.30 6.88 -4.86
CA ARG A 149 -14.67 6.36 -6.08
C ARG A 149 -13.16 6.46 -5.92
N VAL A 150 -12.43 5.58 -6.61
CA VAL A 150 -10.97 5.53 -6.62
C VAL A 150 -10.50 5.47 -8.07
N THR A 151 -9.45 6.20 -8.39
CA THR A 151 -8.91 6.27 -9.76
C THR A 151 -7.63 5.44 -9.92
N ASP A 152 -6.80 5.32 -8.89
CA ASP A 152 -5.59 4.51 -8.90
C ASP A 152 -5.71 3.33 -7.92
N VAL A 153 -6.07 2.16 -8.46
CA VAL A 153 -6.45 1.01 -7.63
C VAL A 153 -5.28 0.08 -7.27
N VAL A 154 -4.14 0.22 -7.96
CA VAL A 154 -2.96 -0.64 -7.75
C VAL A 154 -1.74 0.14 -7.24
N GLN A 155 -1.92 1.39 -6.81
CA GLN A 155 -0.84 2.19 -6.26
C GLN A 155 -0.47 1.72 -4.84
N GLY A 156 0.81 1.40 -4.62
CA GLY A 156 1.35 1.01 -3.31
C GLY A 156 1.53 2.19 -2.36
N PHE A 157 1.79 3.39 -2.88
CA PHE A 157 1.99 4.61 -2.07
C PHE A 157 0.65 5.10 -1.52
N ARG A 158 0.36 4.69 -0.31
CA ARG A 158 -0.93 4.91 0.36
C ARG A 158 -0.82 4.97 1.87
N ALA A 159 -1.83 5.53 2.50
CA ALA A 159 -1.99 5.52 3.95
C ALA A 159 -3.35 4.96 4.34
N ILE A 160 -3.42 4.29 5.48
CA ILE A 160 -4.66 3.74 6.01
C ILE A 160 -4.65 3.77 7.54
N SER A 161 -5.79 4.13 8.16
CA SER A 161 -5.93 3.99 9.60
C SER A 161 -5.91 2.51 10.00
N CYS A 162 -5.29 2.19 11.13
CA CYS A 162 -5.21 0.83 11.64
C CYS A 162 -6.59 0.21 11.84
N GLN A 163 -7.54 1.00 12.33
CA GLN A 163 -8.93 0.54 12.48
C GLN A 163 -9.57 0.18 11.12
N ALA A 164 -9.34 0.99 10.09
CA ALA A 164 -9.84 0.69 8.75
C ALA A 164 -9.16 -0.56 8.18
N PHE A 165 -7.83 -0.67 8.31
CA PHE A 165 -7.09 -1.84 7.86
C PHE A 165 -7.63 -3.14 8.46
N ASP A 166 -7.81 -3.18 9.77
CA ASP A 166 -8.34 -4.35 10.48
C ASP A 166 -9.76 -4.72 10.01
N ARG A 167 -10.59 -3.70 9.75
CA ARG A 167 -11.94 -3.89 9.23
C ARG A 167 -11.97 -4.52 7.85
N LEU A 168 -10.93 -4.32 7.03
CA LEU A 168 -10.86 -4.89 5.69
C LEU A 168 -10.56 -6.39 5.69
N CYS A 169 -10.01 -6.96 6.76
CA CYS A 169 -9.66 -8.40 6.87
C CYS A 169 -8.92 -8.91 5.63
N LEU A 170 -7.89 -8.16 5.20
CA LEU A 170 -7.09 -8.50 4.01
C LEU A 170 -6.46 -9.88 4.17
N ASP A 171 -6.33 -10.63 3.07
CA ASP A 171 -5.86 -12.02 3.09
C ASP A 171 -5.04 -12.42 1.85
N ARG A 172 -4.70 -11.43 0.99
CA ARG A 172 -3.76 -11.66 -0.12
C ARG A 172 -2.34 -11.44 0.38
N THR A 173 -1.44 -12.33 -0.05
CA THR A 173 -0.01 -12.22 0.29
C THR A 173 0.84 -11.77 -0.90
N ASP A 174 0.28 -11.79 -2.10
CA ASP A 174 0.91 -11.33 -3.35
C ASP A 174 0.65 -9.84 -3.65
N CYS A 175 1.02 -9.37 -4.84
CA CYS A 175 0.83 -7.98 -5.27
C CYS A 175 -0.63 -7.56 -5.42
N THR A 176 -1.57 -8.50 -5.45
CA THR A 176 -3.00 -8.17 -5.55
C THR A 176 -3.60 -7.61 -4.26
N ILE A 177 -2.81 -7.53 -3.18
CA ILE A 177 -3.21 -6.92 -1.90
C ILE A 177 -3.67 -5.47 -2.09
N ASP A 178 -3.01 -4.73 -2.97
CA ASP A 178 -3.30 -3.32 -3.22
C ASP A 178 -4.70 -3.15 -3.82
N TYR A 179 -5.02 -3.93 -4.83
CA TYR A 179 -6.36 -3.92 -5.43
C TYR A 179 -7.42 -4.49 -4.49
N GLN A 180 -7.10 -5.54 -3.73
CA GLN A 180 -8.00 -6.07 -2.70
C GLN A 180 -8.34 -5.01 -1.65
N MET A 181 -7.34 -4.25 -1.19
CA MET A 181 -7.53 -3.18 -0.21
C MET A 181 -8.53 -2.14 -0.73
N VAL A 182 -8.39 -1.69 -1.99
CA VAL A 182 -9.32 -0.74 -2.61
C VAL A 182 -10.73 -1.33 -2.72
N ILE A 183 -10.88 -2.55 -3.24
CA ILE A 183 -12.20 -3.18 -3.39
C ILE A 183 -12.89 -3.30 -2.02
N ARG A 184 -12.18 -3.77 -1.01
CA ARG A 184 -12.75 -3.93 0.33
C ARG A 184 -13.03 -2.59 1.02
N ALA A 185 -12.21 -1.57 0.76
CA ALA A 185 -12.47 -0.21 1.23
C ALA A 185 -13.76 0.37 0.63
N LEU A 186 -13.98 0.19 -0.69
CA LEU A 186 -15.23 0.58 -1.36
C LEU A 186 -16.43 -0.17 -0.79
N LYS A 187 -16.33 -1.49 -0.61
CA LYS A 187 -17.39 -2.33 -0.01
C LYS A 187 -17.71 -1.92 1.44
N ALA A 188 -16.68 -1.59 2.22
CA ALA A 188 -16.80 -1.16 3.61
C ALA A 188 -17.26 0.29 3.76
N ARG A 189 -17.37 1.04 2.65
CA ARG A 189 -17.73 2.46 2.63
C ARG A 189 -16.79 3.32 3.50
N LEU A 190 -15.48 3.07 3.39
CA LEU A 190 -14.49 3.90 4.05
C LEU A 190 -14.50 5.31 3.46
N LYS A 191 -14.05 6.29 4.24
CA LYS A 191 -13.77 7.63 3.75
C LYS A 191 -12.43 7.61 3.03
N ILE A 192 -12.47 7.62 1.68
CA ILE A 192 -11.29 7.54 0.83
C ILE A 192 -10.98 8.91 0.25
N ALA A 193 -9.70 9.28 0.24
CA ALA A 193 -9.17 10.44 -0.48
C ALA A 193 -8.09 10.02 -1.47
N GLU A 194 -7.95 10.80 -2.53
CA GLU A 194 -6.83 10.74 -3.47
C GLU A 194 -6.24 12.14 -3.63
N PHE A 195 -4.92 12.22 -3.71
CA PHE A 195 -4.23 13.42 -4.12
C PHE A 195 -3.25 13.12 -5.26
N PRO A 196 -2.94 14.09 -6.14
CA PRO A 196 -2.05 13.84 -7.27
C PRO A 196 -0.60 13.67 -6.79
N THR A 197 0.08 12.67 -7.35
CA THR A 197 1.51 12.45 -7.19
C THR A 197 2.21 12.38 -8.54
N ILE A 198 3.49 12.66 -8.55
CA ILE A 198 4.38 12.51 -9.70
C ILE A 198 5.18 11.22 -9.47
N GLU A 199 4.93 10.21 -10.30
CA GLU A 199 5.70 8.98 -10.28
C GLU A 199 7.11 9.25 -10.83
N GLY A 200 8.12 9.01 -10.01
CA GLY A 200 9.51 9.14 -10.42
C GLY A 200 10.01 7.95 -11.23
N HIS A 201 11.21 8.05 -11.75
CA HIS A 201 11.91 6.91 -12.29
C HIS A 201 12.56 6.11 -11.17
N ARG A 202 12.55 4.78 -11.32
CA ARG A 202 13.24 3.89 -10.39
C ARG A 202 14.72 4.24 -10.34
N ILE A 203 15.27 4.41 -9.13
CA ILE A 203 16.69 4.78 -8.93
C ILE A 203 17.60 3.60 -9.28
N ALA A 204 17.19 2.38 -8.92
CA ALA A 204 17.93 1.16 -9.22
C ALA A 204 17.02 -0.07 -9.31
N GLY A 205 17.56 -1.16 -9.87
CA GLY A 205 16.84 -2.42 -10.01
C GLY A 205 15.82 -2.42 -11.15
N ALA A 206 15.14 -3.55 -11.29
CA ALA A 206 14.05 -3.74 -12.26
C ALA A 206 12.73 -4.00 -11.54
N THR A 207 11.61 -3.73 -12.20
CA THR A 207 10.30 -4.07 -11.62
C THR A 207 10.18 -5.58 -11.41
N ASN A 208 9.76 -5.97 -10.22
CA ASN A 208 9.56 -7.37 -9.86
C ASN A 208 8.24 -7.96 -10.41
N PHE A 209 7.40 -7.13 -11.04
CA PHE A 209 6.07 -7.52 -11.48
C PHE A 209 5.95 -7.47 -13.01
N ALA A 210 5.83 -8.65 -13.63
CA ALA A 210 5.53 -8.78 -15.06
C ALA A 210 4.05 -8.40 -15.30
N SER A 211 3.78 -7.50 -16.23
CA SER A 211 2.46 -6.86 -16.43
C SER A 211 1.34 -7.87 -16.72
N ILE A 212 1.57 -8.87 -17.59
CA ILE A 212 0.54 -9.84 -17.98
C ILE A 212 0.18 -10.80 -16.82
N PRO A 213 1.14 -11.49 -16.17
CA PRO A 213 0.81 -12.35 -15.01
C PRO A 213 0.13 -11.58 -13.89
N THR A 214 0.57 -10.35 -13.60
CA THR A 214 -0.05 -9.49 -12.59
C THR A 214 -1.50 -9.16 -12.96
N GLY A 215 -1.77 -8.76 -14.21
CA GLY A 215 -3.14 -8.49 -14.66
C GLY A 215 -4.07 -9.70 -14.54
N ILE A 216 -3.59 -10.91 -14.85
CA ILE A 216 -4.36 -12.14 -14.65
C ILE A 216 -4.63 -12.40 -13.17
N ALA A 217 -3.66 -12.18 -12.29
CA ALA A 217 -3.82 -12.33 -10.86
C ALA A 217 -4.86 -11.34 -10.29
N GLU A 218 -4.84 -10.09 -10.76
CA GLU A 218 -5.82 -9.06 -10.39
C GLU A 218 -7.24 -9.43 -10.84
N LEU A 219 -7.40 -9.97 -12.05
CA LEU A 219 -8.71 -10.44 -12.52
C LEU A 219 -9.22 -11.60 -11.65
N LYS A 220 -8.39 -12.59 -11.34
CA LYS A 220 -8.78 -13.70 -10.46
C LYS A 220 -9.18 -13.21 -9.07
N MET A 221 -8.42 -12.25 -8.52
CA MET A 221 -8.74 -11.63 -7.23
C MET A 221 -10.06 -10.85 -7.31
N LEU A 222 -10.30 -10.08 -8.37
CA LEU A 222 -11.57 -9.38 -8.60
C LEU A 222 -12.77 -10.34 -8.61
N PHE A 223 -12.70 -11.44 -9.37
CA PHE A 223 -13.76 -12.45 -9.38
C PHE A 223 -13.99 -13.06 -8.00
N ARG A 224 -12.94 -13.37 -7.27
CA ARG A 224 -13.04 -13.84 -5.89
C ARG A 224 -13.77 -12.82 -5.00
N GLU A 225 -13.41 -11.54 -5.10
CA GLU A 225 -14.05 -10.48 -4.31
C GLU A 225 -15.52 -10.27 -4.70
N ILE A 226 -15.90 -10.44 -5.97
CA ILE A 226 -17.31 -10.42 -6.39
C ILE A 226 -18.08 -11.52 -5.68
N TRP A 227 -17.53 -12.73 -5.68
CA TRP A 227 -18.20 -13.91 -5.07
C TRP A 227 -18.26 -13.84 -3.54
N LEU A 228 -17.23 -13.30 -2.89
CA LEU A 228 -17.19 -13.13 -1.43
C LEU A 228 -18.13 -12.03 -0.92
N GLU A 229 -18.64 -11.17 -1.79
CA GLU A 229 -19.48 -10.02 -1.42
C GLU A 229 -18.91 -9.22 -0.23
N LYS A 230 -19.67 -9.18 0.89
CA LYS A 230 -19.30 -8.49 2.14
C LYS A 230 -19.04 -9.44 3.31
N THR A 231 -18.80 -10.71 3.06
CA THR A 231 -18.63 -11.72 4.13
C THR A 231 -17.44 -11.41 5.05
N PHE A 232 -16.40 -10.72 4.54
CA PHE A 232 -15.27 -10.27 5.35
C PHE A 232 -15.67 -9.29 6.46
N LEU A 233 -16.71 -8.48 6.28
CA LEU A 233 -17.22 -7.56 7.30
C LEU A 233 -17.83 -8.30 8.51
N LYS A 234 -18.33 -9.51 8.32
CA LYS A 234 -18.80 -10.38 9.43
C LYS A 234 -17.59 -10.91 10.20
N LYS A 235 -16.56 -11.36 9.51
CA LYS A 235 -15.30 -11.84 10.12
C LYS A 235 -14.60 -10.76 10.94
N SER A 236 -14.64 -9.49 10.50
CA SER A 236 -14.04 -8.36 11.21
C SER A 236 -14.62 -8.14 12.62
N ARG A 237 -15.91 -8.47 12.85
CA ARG A 237 -16.57 -8.33 14.15
C ARG A 237 -16.15 -9.41 15.15
N ASP A 238 -15.73 -10.56 14.66
CA ASP A 238 -15.47 -11.75 15.46
C ASP A 238 -13.96 -11.96 15.78
N ARG A 239 -13.06 -11.22 15.11
CA ARG A 239 -11.61 -11.40 15.25
C ARG A 239 -11.02 -10.48 16.32
N LYS A 240 -10.41 -11.07 17.36
CA LYS A 240 -9.39 -10.40 18.18
C LYS A 240 -8.08 -10.37 17.38
N HIS A 241 -7.38 -9.24 17.44
CA HIS A 241 -6.19 -8.91 16.64
C HIS A 241 -5.08 -9.98 16.59
N SER A 242 -4.94 -10.80 17.65
CA SER A 242 -3.90 -11.85 17.77
C SER A 242 -4.15 -13.11 16.93
N GLN A 243 -5.38 -13.40 16.57
CA GLN A 243 -5.74 -14.65 15.87
C GLN A 243 -5.37 -14.67 14.38
N PHE A 244 -5.19 -13.51 13.75
CA PHE A 244 -4.94 -13.44 12.30
C PHE A 244 -3.59 -14.05 11.87
N PHE A 245 -2.53 -13.82 12.65
CA PHE A 245 -1.19 -14.33 12.35
C PHE A 245 -1.01 -15.80 12.70
N ASP A 246 -1.71 -16.27 13.73
CA ASP A 246 -1.69 -17.70 14.09
C ASP A 246 -2.34 -18.54 12.98
N ASP A 247 -3.42 -18.05 12.36
CA ASP A 247 -4.09 -18.70 11.24
C ASP A 247 -3.26 -18.72 9.93
N MET A 248 -2.36 -17.74 9.72
CA MET A 248 -1.48 -17.69 8.54
C MET A 248 -0.23 -18.56 8.65
N LYS A 249 0.27 -18.80 9.86
CA LYS A 249 1.41 -19.69 10.11
C LYS A 249 1.07 -21.18 9.98
N VAL A 250 -0.21 -21.52 10.00
CA VAL A 250 -0.73 -22.90 9.94
C VAL A 250 -1.13 -23.32 8.51
N ARG A 251 -1.01 -22.44 7.53
CA ARG A 251 -1.26 -22.73 6.10
C ARG A 251 0.00 -22.59 5.28
#